data_b8c7ba9fa2ee8eb6641b7475e632ed17
#
_entry.id   b8c7ba9fa2ee8eb6641b7475e632ed17
#
_cell.length_a   1.000
_cell.length_b   1.000
_cell.length_c   1.000
_cell.angle_alpha   90.00
_cell.angle_beta   90.00
_cell.angle_gamma   90.00
#
_symmetry.space_group_name_H-M   'P 1'
#
loop_
_entity.id
_entity.type
_entity.pdbx_description
1 polymer ?
#
loop_
_entity_poly.entity_id
_entity_poly.type
_entity_poly.pdbx_seq_one_letter_code
_entity_poly.pdbx_strand_id
1 'polypeptide(L)'
;MDGRSLLLLALFAWPCAGWAVEGDPVTSVMWDYHHARLLDGEPFVFDEQVRVVVPPFAEDARQVPILVDASAYQGQVVRILAWAELNPIAQIFDFAPGAEVLPRLAMRIRIEQATPIRAAVLTRDGLWHVGSSYIDAAGGGCTAPSVVRAEAGWEERLGQVLGKRFELANTDRLRLQIAHPMDNGLVGGIPEFYLNQAELRDQDGKVLATLELFPSVSENPTLSLEVQGEGETELWLRDNNGNEFKAVL
;
A
#
# COMPACT_ATOMS: atom_id res chain seq x y z
N MET A 1 8.78 62.82 -47.22
CA MET A 1 9.83 62.14 -46.40
C MET A 1 9.11 61.40 -45.31
N ASP A 2 8.69 60.17 -45.63
CA ASP A 2 7.79 59.39 -44.76
C ASP A 2 8.58 58.27 -44.07
N GLY A 3 8.84 58.48 -42.80
CA GLY A 3 9.50 57.48 -41.94
C GLY A 3 8.50 56.42 -41.44
N ARG A 4 8.51 55.27 -42.07
CA ARG A 4 7.77 54.10 -41.58
C ARG A 4 8.57 53.35 -40.45
N SER A 5 8.17 53.53 -39.19
CA SER A 5 8.69 52.74 -38.09
C SER A 5 8.11 51.33 -38.15
N LEU A 6 8.93 50.33 -38.41
CA LEU A 6 8.60 48.90 -38.22
C LEU A 6 8.72 48.56 -36.71
N LEU A 7 7.59 48.28 -36.07
CA LEU A 7 7.58 47.64 -34.76
C LEU A 7 7.80 46.13 -34.94
N LEU A 8 8.97 45.65 -34.54
CA LEU A 8 9.25 44.23 -34.40
C LEU A 8 8.60 43.72 -33.11
N LEU A 9 7.51 42.93 -33.23
CA LEU A 9 6.96 42.14 -32.12
C LEU A 9 7.86 40.91 -31.90
N ALA A 10 8.66 40.93 -30.84
CA ALA A 10 9.37 39.74 -30.37
C ALA A 10 8.40 38.83 -29.64
N LEU A 11 7.99 37.73 -30.27
CA LEU A 11 7.28 36.63 -29.61
C LEU A 11 8.27 35.91 -28.67
N PHE A 12 8.12 36.15 -27.36
CA PHE A 12 8.76 35.34 -26.34
C PHE A 12 8.00 34.00 -26.26
N ALA A 13 8.52 32.95 -26.91
CA ALA A 13 8.13 31.60 -26.66
C ALA A 13 8.70 31.18 -25.28
N TRP A 14 7.83 31.14 -24.28
CA TRP A 14 8.16 30.55 -23.00
C TRP A 14 8.26 29.01 -23.18
N PRO A 15 9.43 28.40 -22.94
CA PRO A 15 9.48 26.94 -22.94
C PRO A 15 8.63 26.44 -21.77
N CYS A 16 7.55 25.73 -22.07
CA CYS A 16 6.94 24.83 -21.09
C CYS A 16 7.97 23.72 -20.81
N ALA A 17 8.89 23.96 -19.88
CA ALA A 17 9.69 22.92 -19.30
C ALA A 17 8.73 22.03 -18.52
N GLY A 18 8.29 20.92 -19.12
CA GLY A 18 7.73 19.81 -18.37
C GLY A 18 8.80 19.39 -17.36
N TRP A 19 8.51 19.54 -16.08
CA TRP A 19 9.38 19.12 -15.00
C TRP A 19 9.39 17.59 -15.02
N ALA A 20 10.41 16.99 -15.66
CA ALA A 20 10.75 15.62 -15.34
C ALA A 20 11.14 15.62 -13.85
N VAL A 21 10.40 14.92 -13.02
CA VAL A 21 10.72 14.77 -11.60
C VAL A 21 12.07 14.05 -11.55
N GLU A 22 13.10 14.78 -11.14
CA GLU A 22 14.47 14.28 -11.15
C GLU A 22 14.57 13.08 -10.18
N GLY A 23 14.98 11.93 -10.70
CA GLY A 23 15.21 10.74 -9.91
C GLY A 23 14.07 9.72 -9.83
N ASP A 24 12.92 9.92 -10.51
CA ASP A 24 11.88 8.86 -10.53
C ASP A 24 12.38 7.62 -11.27
N PRO A 25 12.56 6.47 -10.59
CA PRO A 25 13.02 5.24 -11.23
C PRO A 25 11.95 4.60 -12.14
N VAL A 26 10.68 5.01 -11.99
CA VAL A 26 9.55 4.50 -12.77
C VAL A 26 8.67 5.66 -13.22
N THR A 27 8.96 6.20 -14.40
CA THR A 27 8.19 7.34 -14.95
C THR A 27 6.71 6.99 -15.08
N SER A 28 5.84 7.83 -14.53
CA SER A 28 4.39 7.67 -14.60
C SER A 28 3.68 8.99 -14.81
N VAL A 29 2.64 8.97 -15.64
CA VAL A 29 1.75 10.13 -15.89
C VAL A 29 0.82 10.42 -14.70
N MET A 30 0.68 9.47 -13.76
CA MET A 30 -0.20 9.58 -12.60
C MET A 30 0.53 10.05 -11.34
N TRP A 31 1.86 10.22 -11.39
CA TRP A 31 2.64 10.60 -10.22
C TRP A 31 2.12 11.90 -9.57
N ASP A 32 2.00 12.98 -10.34
CA ASP A 32 1.59 14.28 -9.80
C ASP A 32 0.20 14.24 -9.17
N TYR A 33 -0.71 13.47 -9.77
CA TYR A 33 -2.05 13.26 -9.21
C TYR A 33 -2.01 12.55 -7.86
N HIS A 34 -1.25 11.45 -7.76
CA HIS A 34 -1.15 10.69 -6.50
C HIS A 34 -0.36 11.44 -5.44
N HIS A 35 0.71 12.14 -5.82
CA HIS A 35 1.47 13.01 -4.92
C HIS A 35 0.56 14.08 -4.29
N ALA A 36 -0.20 14.79 -5.09
CA ALA A 36 -1.13 15.80 -4.58
C ALA A 36 -2.23 15.21 -3.69
N ARG A 37 -2.73 14.01 -4.02
CA ARG A 37 -3.87 13.39 -3.35
C ARG A 37 -3.49 12.60 -2.10
N LEU A 38 -2.39 11.86 -2.12
CA LEU A 38 -2.01 10.91 -1.07
C LEU A 38 -0.95 11.47 -0.12
N LEU A 39 -0.11 12.38 -0.61
CA LEU A 39 0.95 13.03 0.14
C LEU A 39 0.66 14.53 0.36
N ASP A 40 -0.56 14.99 0.08
CA ASP A 40 -1.01 16.38 0.23
C ASP A 40 -0.10 17.42 -0.48
N GLY A 41 0.67 16.98 -1.49
CA GLY A 41 1.65 17.81 -2.17
C GLY A 41 2.89 18.16 -1.34
N GLU A 42 3.08 17.49 -0.21
CA GLU A 42 4.19 17.72 0.70
C GLU A 42 5.55 17.35 0.08
N PRO A 43 6.66 17.88 0.60
CA PRO A 43 8.00 17.59 0.08
C PRO A 43 8.34 16.10 0.08
N PHE A 44 8.94 15.64 -1.01
CA PHE A 44 9.36 14.25 -1.17
C PHE A 44 10.71 14.12 -1.88
N VAL A 45 11.31 12.94 -1.75
CA VAL A 45 12.46 12.48 -2.53
C VAL A 45 12.22 11.04 -2.99
N PHE A 46 12.64 10.68 -4.20
CA PHE A 46 12.73 9.27 -4.57
C PHE A 46 13.95 8.66 -3.90
N ASP A 47 13.77 7.50 -3.29
CA ASP A 47 14.75 6.91 -2.39
C ASP A 47 14.78 5.38 -2.49
N GLU A 48 15.90 4.83 -2.93
CA GLU A 48 16.11 3.39 -3.07
C GLU A 48 16.17 2.64 -1.73
N GLN A 49 16.33 3.36 -0.61
CA GLN A 49 16.27 2.78 0.72
C GLN A 49 14.85 2.37 1.13
N VAL A 50 13.83 2.96 0.50
CA VAL A 50 12.46 2.47 0.56
C VAL A 50 12.28 1.40 -0.53
N ARG A 51 12.38 0.15 -0.13
CA ARG A 51 12.35 -0.97 -1.06
C ARG A 51 10.93 -1.44 -1.32
N VAL A 52 10.49 -1.36 -2.56
CA VAL A 52 9.23 -1.95 -3.03
C VAL A 52 9.57 -3.18 -3.86
N VAL A 53 9.24 -4.36 -3.35
CA VAL A 53 9.53 -5.64 -4.01
C VAL A 53 8.24 -6.25 -4.52
N VAL A 54 8.18 -6.43 -5.83
CA VAL A 54 7.08 -7.10 -6.56
C VAL A 54 7.68 -8.06 -7.57
N PRO A 55 6.98 -9.10 -8.01
CA PRO A 55 7.41 -9.90 -9.15
C PRO A 55 7.39 -9.03 -10.43
N PRO A 56 8.23 -9.30 -11.42
CA PRO A 56 8.24 -8.54 -12.66
C PRO A 56 6.94 -8.70 -13.47
N PHE A 57 6.22 -9.81 -13.26
CA PHE A 57 4.95 -10.13 -13.89
C PHE A 57 3.98 -10.76 -12.89
N ALA A 58 2.70 -10.37 -12.96
CA ALA A 58 1.62 -10.94 -12.15
C ALA A 58 1.10 -12.25 -12.79
N GLU A 59 1.52 -13.40 -12.28
CA GLU A 59 1.00 -14.72 -12.72
C GLU A 59 -0.49 -14.88 -12.42
N ASP A 60 -0.92 -14.43 -11.23
CA ASP A 60 -2.32 -14.26 -10.85
C ASP A 60 -2.53 -12.81 -10.41
N ALA A 61 -3.19 -12.03 -11.25
CA ALA A 61 -3.45 -10.61 -10.98
C ALA A 61 -4.34 -10.36 -9.75
N ARG A 62 -5.00 -11.39 -9.19
CA ARG A 62 -5.82 -11.31 -7.97
C ARG A 62 -4.99 -11.52 -6.69
N GLN A 63 -3.76 -12.06 -6.79
CA GLN A 63 -2.96 -12.54 -5.66
C GLN A 63 -1.48 -12.15 -5.78
N VAL A 64 -1.19 -10.94 -6.19
CA VAL A 64 0.17 -10.44 -6.41
C VAL A 64 0.88 -10.18 -5.08
N PRO A 65 1.99 -10.85 -4.76
CA PRO A 65 2.74 -10.59 -3.55
C PRO A 65 3.49 -9.26 -3.66
N ILE A 66 3.41 -8.44 -2.61
CA ILE A 66 4.21 -7.23 -2.46
C ILE A 66 4.92 -7.24 -1.11
N LEU A 67 6.10 -6.62 -1.07
CA LEU A 67 6.81 -6.28 0.15
C LEU A 67 7.23 -4.81 0.08
N VAL A 68 6.86 -4.04 1.08
CA VAL A 68 7.42 -2.72 1.36
C VAL A 68 8.37 -2.85 2.55
N ASP A 69 9.62 -2.41 2.37
CA ASP A 69 10.66 -2.51 3.39
C ASP A 69 11.37 -1.15 3.53
N ALA A 70 11.07 -0.48 4.64
CA ALA A 70 11.66 0.79 5.05
C ALA A 70 12.55 0.62 6.29
N SER A 71 13.13 -0.57 6.50
CA SER A 71 13.96 -0.87 7.69
C SER A 71 15.18 0.05 7.82
N ALA A 72 15.65 0.67 6.72
CA ALA A 72 16.68 1.70 6.75
C ALA A 72 16.29 2.92 7.60
N TYR A 73 14.98 3.17 7.77
CA TYR A 73 14.39 4.27 8.55
C TYR A 73 13.85 3.83 9.90
N GLN A 74 14.25 2.65 10.42
CA GLN A 74 13.80 2.15 11.72
C GLN A 74 13.92 3.24 12.81
N GLY A 75 12.85 3.45 13.58
CA GLY A 75 12.77 4.46 14.64
C GLY A 75 12.54 5.91 14.16
N GLN A 76 12.54 6.16 12.84
CA GLN A 76 12.25 7.47 12.25
C GLN A 76 10.89 7.52 11.54
N VAL A 77 10.34 6.36 11.19
CA VAL A 77 9.09 6.24 10.44
C VAL A 77 7.92 6.70 11.29
N VAL A 78 7.08 7.54 10.70
CA VAL A 78 5.78 7.97 11.23
C VAL A 78 4.66 7.20 10.55
N ARG A 79 4.73 7.05 9.21
CA ARG A 79 3.68 6.49 8.37
C ARG A 79 4.24 5.92 7.08
N ILE A 80 3.65 4.87 6.58
CA ILE A 80 3.97 4.27 5.27
C ILE A 80 2.68 4.14 4.48
N LEU A 81 2.60 4.79 3.34
CA LEU A 81 1.53 4.63 2.35
C LEU A 81 2.02 3.76 1.22
N ALA A 82 1.14 2.89 0.68
CA ALA A 82 1.41 2.18 -0.55
C ALA A 82 0.23 2.25 -1.51
N TRP A 83 0.53 2.35 -2.82
CA TRP A 83 -0.49 2.39 -3.87
C TRP A 83 -0.01 1.79 -5.18
N ALA A 84 -0.97 1.33 -6.00
CA ALA A 84 -0.78 0.91 -7.39
C ALA A 84 -1.39 2.00 -8.29
N GLU A 85 -0.57 2.74 -9.03
CA GLU A 85 -0.98 4.01 -9.65
C GLU A 85 -2.15 3.89 -10.65
N LEU A 86 -2.21 2.79 -11.39
CA LEU A 86 -3.20 2.59 -12.46
C LEU A 86 -4.33 1.63 -12.07
N ASN A 87 -4.40 1.21 -10.81
CA ASN A 87 -5.54 0.45 -10.31
C ASN A 87 -6.78 1.37 -10.15
N PRO A 88 -8.00 0.85 -10.37
CA PRO A 88 -9.23 1.61 -10.10
C PRO A 88 -9.33 2.11 -8.66
N ILE A 89 -8.86 1.29 -7.71
CA ILE A 89 -8.65 1.64 -6.31
C ILE A 89 -7.14 1.60 -6.08
N ALA A 90 -6.52 2.78 -6.13
CA ALA A 90 -5.07 2.86 -6.12
C ALA A 90 -4.47 2.51 -4.76
N GLN A 91 -5.02 3.02 -3.65
CA GLN A 91 -4.48 2.78 -2.31
C GLN A 91 -4.52 1.31 -1.94
N ILE A 92 -3.44 0.84 -1.30
CA ILE A 92 -3.27 -0.53 -0.84
C ILE A 92 -3.36 -0.55 0.68
N PHE A 93 -2.53 0.24 1.34
CA PHE A 93 -2.53 0.36 2.79
C PHE A 93 -1.97 1.70 3.27
N ASP A 94 -2.26 1.99 4.53
CA ASP A 94 -1.65 3.01 5.36
C ASP A 94 -1.19 2.36 6.66
N PHE A 95 0.11 2.36 6.91
CA PHE A 95 0.74 1.64 8.00
C PHE A 95 1.53 2.58 8.91
N ALA A 96 1.19 2.61 10.20
CA ALA A 96 1.94 3.34 11.21
C ALA A 96 2.58 2.34 12.20
N PRO A 97 3.85 1.96 11.99
CA PRO A 97 4.58 1.10 12.90
C PRO A 97 4.98 1.87 14.17
N GLY A 98 4.74 1.25 15.33
CA GLY A 98 5.34 1.73 16.59
C GLY A 98 6.81 1.35 16.70
N ALA A 99 7.44 1.71 17.80
CA ALA A 99 8.87 1.52 18.00
C ALA A 99 9.31 0.05 17.98
N GLU A 100 8.43 -0.83 18.43
CA GLU A 100 8.66 -2.28 18.53
C GLU A 100 8.37 -3.04 17.22
N VAL A 101 7.76 -2.39 16.22
CA VAL A 101 7.42 -3.00 14.95
C VAL A 101 8.36 -2.49 13.86
N LEU A 102 8.95 -3.39 13.08
CA LEU A 102 9.77 -2.98 11.96
C LEU A 102 8.90 -2.31 10.89
N PRO A 103 9.37 -1.24 10.25
CA PRO A 103 8.68 -0.57 9.14
C PRO A 103 8.77 -1.42 7.87
N ARG A 104 8.26 -2.64 7.97
CA ARG A 104 8.30 -3.66 6.92
C ARG A 104 7.01 -4.45 6.91
N LEU A 105 6.32 -4.45 5.76
CA LEU A 105 5.04 -5.11 5.61
C LEU A 105 4.98 -5.84 4.27
N ALA A 106 4.60 -7.12 4.32
CA ALA A 106 4.31 -7.89 3.11
C ALA A 106 2.85 -8.36 3.11
N MET A 107 2.24 -8.31 1.91
CA MET A 107 0.86 -8.78 1.69
C MET A 107 0.65 -9.20 0.23
N ARG A 108 -0.59 -9.55 -0.10
CA ARG A 108 -1.01 -9.76 -1.48
C ARG A 108 -2.07 -8.74 -1.89
N ILE A 109 -1.99 -8.30 -3.14
CA ILE A 109 -2.87 -7.29 -3.71
C ILE A 109 -3.45 -7.73 -5.04
N ARG A 110 -4.49 -7.03 -5.47
CA ARG A 110 -5.09 -7.17 -6.80
C ARG A 110 -4.51 -6.12 -7.73
N ILE A 111 -4.18 -6.51 -8.95
CA ILE A 111 -3.66 -5.63 -9.99
C ILE A 111 -4.58 -5.70 -11.22
N GLU A 112 -5.06 -4.52 -11.66
CA GLU A 112 -5.96 -4.47 -12.83
C GLU A 112 -5.21 -4.41 -14.15
N GLN A 113 -4.02 -3.82 -14.18
CA GLN A 113 -3.17 -3.68 -15.36
C GLN A 113 -1.72 -3.45 -14.96
N ALA A 114 -0.83 -3.53 -15.93
CA ALA A 114 0.58 -3.15 -15.73
C ALA A 114 0.67 -1.75 -15.11
N THR A 115 1.42 -1.61 -14.00
CA THR A 115 1.35 -0.39 -13.17
C THR A 115 2.61 -0.18 -12.34
N PRO A 116 3.00 1.08 -12.09
CA PRO A 116 3.88 1.41 -10.98
C PRO A 116 3.25 1.07 -9.62
N ILE A 117 4.05 0.46 -8.75
CA ILE A 117 3.75 0.30 -7.33
C ILE A 117 4.65 1.24 -6.56
N ARG A 118 4.06 2.10 -5.75
CA ARG A 118 4.77 3.07 -4.93
C ARG A 118 4.58 2.79 -3.45
N ALA A 119 5.60 3.13 -2.69
CA ALA A 119 5.50 3.25 -1.24
C ALA A 119 6.15 4.56 -0.80
N ALA A 120 5.45 5.35 0.00
CA ALA A 120 5.95 6.59 0.56
C ALA A 120 6.06 6.45 2.08
N VAL A 121 7.21 6.79 2.62
CA VAL A 121 7.57 6.72 4.03
C VAL A 121 7.72 8.13 4.56
N LEU A 122 6.82 8.54 5.45
CA LEU A 122 6.94 9.80 6.18
C LEU A 122 7.88 9.60 7.36
N THR A 123 8.95 10.37 7.40
CA THR A 123 9.88 10.40 8.53
C THR A 123 9.59 11.57 9.48
N ARG A 124 10.14 11.53 10.70
CA ARG A 124 9.85 12.51 11.75
C ARG A 124 10.27 13.94 11.42
N ASP A 125 11.13 14.14 10.45
CA ASP A 125 11.53 15.46 9.93
C ASP A 125 10.54 16.05 8.93
N GLY A 126 9.46 15.31 8.60
CA GLY A 126 8.39 15.76 7.71
C GLY A 126 8.67 15.52 6.22
N LEU A 127 9.71 14.77 5.87
CA LEU A 127 10.02 14.43 4.49
C LEU A 127 9.43 13.08 4.10
N TRP A 128 8.86 13.01 2.91
CA TRP A 128 8.44 11.76 2.30
C TRP A 128 9.58 11.13 1.49
N HIS A 129 9.93 9.89 1.80
CA HIS A 129 10.86 9.05 1.03
C HIS A 129 10.07 8.06 0.20
N VAL A 130 10.22 8.09 -1.11
CA VAL A 130 9.38 7.33 -2.05
C VAL A 130 10.17 6.25 -2.75
N GLY A 131 9.83 5.00 -2.46
CA GLY A 131 10.29 3.84 -3.20
C GLY A 131 9.32 3.46 -4.30
N SER A 132 9.84 2.84 -5.36
CA SER A 132 9.07 2.52 -6.54
C SER A 132 9.48 1.21 -7.16
N SER A 133 8.53 0.50 -7.72
CA SER A 133 8.75 -0.66 -8.58
C SER A 133 7.70 -0.71 -9.67
N TYR A 134 7.91 -1.51 -10.70
CA TYR A 134 6.94 -1.71 -11.78
C TYR A 134 6.57 -3.18 -11.88
N ILE A 135 5.28 -3.45 -12.07
CA ILE A 135 4.77 -4.79 -12.33
C ILE A 135 4.04 -4.82 -13.66
N ASP A 136 4.33 -5.83 -14.46
CA ASP A 136 3.54 -6.16 -15.65
C ASP A 136 2.40 -7.12 -15.27
N ALA A 137 1.24 -6.97 -15.90
CA ALA A 137 0.07 -7.80 -15.62
C ALA A 137 -0.82 -7.90 -16.86
N ALA A 138 -1.36 -9.10 -17.09
CA ALA A 138 -2.37 -9.31 -18.13
C ALA A 138 -3.71 -8.63 -17.80
N GLY A 139 -3.94 -8.32 -16.51
CA GLY A 139 -5.10 -7.54 -16.06
C GLY A 139 -6.23 -8.35 -15.44
N GLY A 140 -7.29 -7.63 -15.01
CA GLY A 140 -8.53 -8.22 -14.52
C GLY A 140 -8.52 -8.65 -13.05
N GLY A 141 -7.50 -8.30 -12.28
CA GLY A 141 -7.42 -8.71 -10.87
C GLY A 141 -8.43 -8.02 -9.98
N CYS A 142 -8.73 -6.74 -10.24
CA CYS A 142 -9.68 -5.95 -9.45
C CYS A 142 -11.13 -6.21 -9.85
N THR A 143 -11.38 -6.59 -11.11
CA THR A 143 -12.73 -6.80 -11.65
C THR A 143 -13.19 -8.26 -11.60
N ALA A 144 -12.31 -9.17 -11.15
CA ALA A 144 -12.66 -10.57 -10.92
C ALA A 144 -13.51 -10.73 -9.64
N PRO A 145 -14.59 -11.54 -9.65
CA PRO A 145 -15.36 -11.84 -8.46
C PRO A 145 -14.53 -12.64 -7.44
N SER A 146 -14.86 -12.46 -6.14
CA SER A 146 -14.22 -13.22 -5.06
C SER A 146 -14.52 -14.71 -5.18
N VAL A 147 -13.47 -15.53 -5.13
CA VAL A 147 -13.58 -16.99 -5.07
C VAL A 147 -14.08 -17.42 -3.68
N VAL A 148 -13.71 -16.69 -2.63
CA VAL A 148 -14.13 -16.95 -1.25
C VAL A 148 -15.65 -16.92 -1.13
N ARG A 149 -16.31 -15.94 -1.74
CA ARG A 149 -17.79 -15.89 -1.73
C ARG A 149 -18.48 -17.06 -2.43
N ALA A 150 -17.80 -17.70 -3.36
CA ALA A 150 -18.34 -18.87 -4.05
C ALA A 150 -18.24 -20.15 -3.21
N GLU A 151 -17.47 -20.14 -2.13
CA GLU A 151 -17.34 -21.28 -1.22
C GLU A 151 -18.52 -21.35 -0.25
N ALA A 152 -19.15 -22.51 -0.12
CA ALA A 152 -20.19 -22.74 0.88
C ALA A 152 -19.62 -22.56 2.32
N GLY A 153 -20.37 -21.85 3.18
CA GLY A 153 -19.97 -21.62 4.58
C GLY A 153 -18.83 -20.64 4.77
N TRP A 154 -18.57 -19.75 3.81
CA TRP A 154 -17.56 -18.71 3.97
C TRP A 154 -17.90 -17.74 5.11
N GLU A 155 -19.17 -17.47 5.36
CA GLU A 155 -19.65 -16.63 6.46
C GLU A 155 -19.28 -17.18 7.83
N GLU A 156 -19.27 -18.52 8.00
CA GLU A 156 -18.91 -19.16 9.26
C GLU A 156 -17.40 -19.03 9.57
N ARG A 157 -16.62 -18.77 8.55
CA ARG A 157 -15.15 -18.57 8.65
C ARG A 157 -14.75 -17.12 8.68
N LEU A 158 -15.70 -16.20 8.46
CA LEU A 158 -15.42 -14.78 8.40
C LEU A 158 -14.64 -14.29 9.61
N GLY A 159 -13.53 -13.61 9.38
CA GLY A 159 -12.66 -13.07 10.43
C GLY A 159 -11.79 -14.10 11.16
N GLN A 160 -11.87 -15.39 10.82
CA GLN A 160 -10.94 -16.37 11.38
C GLN A 160 -9.51 -16.04 10.94
N VAL A 161 -8.59 -16.06 11.90
CA VAL A 161 -7.17 -15.78 11.67
C VAL A 161 -6.36 -17.05 11.86
N LEU A 162 -5.59 -17.41 10.84
CA LEU A 162 -4.54 -18.42 10.94
C LEU A 162 -3.21 -17.67 11.09
N GLY A 163 -2.63 -17.71 12.27
CA GLY A 163 -1.38 -17.03 12.60
C GLY A 163 -0.24 -18.00 12.87
N LYS A 164 0.97 -17.57 12.52
CA LYS A 164 2.20 -18.26 12.89
C LYS A 164 3.29 -17.25 13.22
N ARG A 165 3.96 -17.45 14.36
CA ARG A 165 5.12 -16.71 14.80
C ARG A 165 6.38 -17.48 14.43
N PHE A 166 7.38 -16.82 13.88
CA PHE A 166 8.68 -17.36 13.53
C PHE A 166 9.74 -16.53 14.24
N GLU A 167 10.46 -17.15 15.13
CA GLU A 167 11.60 -16.53 15.82
C GLU A 167 12.73 -16.27 14.82
N LEU A 168 13.24 -15.06 14.80
CA LEU A 168 14.42 -14.62 14.07
C LEU A 168 15.48 -14.17 15.07
N ALA A 169 16.66 -13.80 14.60
CA ALA A 169 17.78 -13.48 15.50
C ALA A 169 17.50 -12.31 16.48
N ASN A 170 16.72 -11.30 16.05
CA ASN A 170 16.46 -10.08 16.84
C ASN A 170 14.98 -9.65 16.82
N THR A 171 14.12 -10.38 16.13
CA THR A 171 12.71 -10.06 15.93
C THR A 171 11.92 -11.34 15.79
N ASP A 172 10.62 -11.27 15.94
CA ASP A 172 9.69 -12.33 15.56
C ASP A 172 8.92 -11.91 14.32
N ARG A 173 8.84 -12.79 13.34
CA ARG A 173 7.99 -12.59 12.17
C ARG A 173 6.63 -13.20 12.42
N LEU A 174 5.61 -12.36 12.37
CA LEU A 174 4.20 -12.77 12.38
C LEU A 174 3.75 -12.95 10.93
N ARG A 175 3.24 -14.13 10.61
CA ARG A 175 2.59 -14.41 9.33
C ARG A 175 1.15 -14.80 9.58
N LEU A 176 0.23 -14.03 9.00
CA LEU A 176 -1.19 -14.11 9.29
C LEU A 176 -1.95 -14.31 7.98
N GLN A 177 -3.02 -15.08 8.06
CA GLN A 177 -4.03 -15.19 7.00
C GLN A 177 -5.40 -14.99 7.63
N ILE A 178 -6.19 -14.07 7.10
CA ILE A 178 -7.50 -13.72 7.60
C ILE A 178 -8.55 -14.19 6.60
N ALA A 179 -9.56 -14.92 7.05
CA ALA A 179 -10.67 -15.34 6.19
C ALA A 179 -11.61 -14.15 5.94
N HIS A 180 -11.53 -13.55 4.74
CA HIS A 180 -12.37 -12.42 4.35
C HIS A 180 -12.44 -12.30 2.82
N PRO A 181 -13.60 -12.02 2.21
CA PRO A 181 -13.75 -11.95 0.74
C PRO A 181 -13.07 -10.73 0.12
N MET A 182 -12.88 -9.65 0.88
CA MET A 182 -12.26 -8.40 0.39
C MET A 182 -12.91 -7.91 -0.91
N ASP A 183 -14.24 -7.82 -0.92
CA ASP A 183 -14.96 -7.31 -2.08
C ASP A 183 -14.73 -5.80 -2.23
N ASN A 184 -14.42 -5.39 -3.43
CA ASN A 184 -14.01 -4.02 -3.74
C ASN A 184 -15.12 -3.18 -4.41
N GLY A 185 -16.33 -3.70 -4.56
CA GLY A 185 -17.44 -3.00 -5.17
C GLY A 185 -17.37 -2.83 -6.69
N LEU A 186 -16.33 -3.31 -7.36
CA LEU A 186 -16.16 -3.19 -8.81
C LEU A 186 -16.90 -4.29 -9.59
N VAL A 187 -17.28 -5.37 -8.92
CA VAL A 187 -18.04 -6.47 -9.51
C VAL A 187 -19.54 -6.14 -9.42
N GLY A 188 -20.23 -6.14 -10.55
CA GLY A 188 -21.64 -5.77 -10.60
C GLY A 188 -22.52 -6.57 -9.64
N GLY A 189 -23.30 -5.87 -8.80
CA GLY A 189 -24.20 -6.47 -7.81
C GLY A 189 -23.53 -6.93 -6.51
N ILE A 190 -22.23 -6.78 -6.35
CA ILE A 190 -21.48 -7.09 -5.13
C ILE A 190 -21.02 -5.78 -4.50
N PRO A 191 -21.57 -5.35 -3.34
CA PRO A 191 -21.12 -4.15 -2.67
C PRO A 191 -19.74 -4.34 -2.06
N GLU A 192 -19.07 -3.24 -1.72
CA GLU A 192 -17.82 -3.25 -0.96
C GLU A 192 -18.02 -3.96 0.37
N PHE A 193 -17.15 -4.92 0.65
CA PHE A 193 -17.08 -5.62 1.93
C PHE A 193 -15.65 -6.07 2.16
N TYR A 194 -14.89 -5.31 2.95
CA TYR A 194 -13.46 -5.51 3.14
C TYR A 194 -13.00 -5.14 4.55
N LEU A 195 -11.92 -5.74 5.00
CA LEU A 195 -11.22 -5.31 6.21
C LEU A 195 -10.60 -3.95 5.96
N ASN A 196 -10.96 -2.96 6.78
CA ASN A 196 -10.47 -1.59 6.64
C ASN A 196 -9.51 -1.18 7.75
N GLN A 197 -9.51 -1.86 8.91
CA GLN A 197 -8.65 -1.53 10.04
C GLN A 197 -8.04 -2.79 10.65
N ALA A 198 -6.77 -2.69 11.03
CA ALA A 198 -6.08 -3.66 11.84
C ALA A 198 -5.19 -2.96 12.86
N GLU A 199 -5.12 -3.52 14.07
CA GLU A 199 -4.18 -3.10 15.09
C GLU A 199 -3.44 -4.32 15.62
N LEU A 200 -2.13 -4.19 15.78
CA LEU A 200 -1.34 -5.12 16.56
C LEU A 200 -1.16 -4.54 17.96
N ARG A 201 -1.49 -5.31 18.97
CA ARG A 201 -1.40 -4.92 20.38
C ARG A 201 -0.53 -5.89 21.16
N ASP A 202 0.12 -5.43 22.21
CA ASP A 202 0.78 -6.30 23.17
C ASP A 202 -0.22 -6.90 24.18
N GLN A 203 0.29 -7.74 25.09
CA GLN A 203 -0.50 -8.39 26.13
C GLN A 203 -1.17 -7.40 27.12
N ASP A 204 -0.66 -6.17 27.22
CA ASP A 204 -1.20 -5.11 28.09
C ASP A 204 -2.23 -4.24 27.32
N GLY A 205 -2.50 -4.54 26.05
CA GLY A 205 -3.41 -3.81 25.17
C GLY A 205 -2.84 -2.53 24.57
N LYS A 206 -1.53 -2.28 24.72
CA LYS A 206 -0.85 -1.17 24.06
C LYS A 206 -0.79 -1.42 22.56
N VAL A 207 -1.19 -0.45 21.76
CA VAL A 207 -1.10 -0.53 20.30
C VAL A 207 0.37 -0.44 19.87
N LEU A 208 0.84 -1.50 19.23
CA LEU A 208 2.19 -1.60 18.67
C LEU A 208 2.27 -1.11 17.22
N ALA A 209 1.18 -1.27 16.46
CA ALA A 209 1.06 -0.76 15.10
C ALA A 209 -0.40 -0.61 14.69
N THR A 210 -0.68 0.32 13.80
CA THR A 210 -1.98 0.46 13.13
C THR A 210 -1.82 0.26 11.63
N LEU A 211 -2.83 -0.31 11.00
CA LEU A 211 -2.87 -0.59 9.57
C LEU A 211 -4.28 -0.34 9.06
N GLU A 212 -4.42 0.63 8.13
CA GLU A 212 -5.61 0.78 7.32
C GLU A 212 -5.42 0.02 6.02
N LEU A 213 -6.42 -0.76 5.63
CA LEU A 213 -6.43 -1.58 4.42
C LEU A 213 -7.46 -1.03 3.43
N PHE A 214 -7.18 -1.16 2.15
CA PHE A 214 -8.07 -0.73 1.08
C PHE A 214 -8.52 -1.93 0.23
N PRO A 215 -9.63 -1.78 -0.54
CA PRO A 215 -10.20 -2.89 -1.29
C PRO A 215 -9.32 -3.47 -2.41
N SER A 216 -8.16 -2.87 -2.69
CA SER A 216 -7.13 -3.42 -3.58
C SER A 216 -6.34 -4.59 -2.96
N VAL A 217 -6.47 -4.83 -1.66
CA VAL A 217 -5.91 -6.01 -1.00
C VAL A 217 -6.66 -7.26 -1.45
N SER A 218 -5.93 -8.36 -1.65
CA SER A 218 -6.49 -9.64 -2.10
C SER A 218 -7.44 -10.27 -1.09
N GLU A 219 -8.36 -11.10 -1.58
CA GLU A 219 -9.19 -11.97 -0.72
C GLU A 219 -8.34 -12.88 0.16
N ASN A 220 -8.87 -13.26 1.33
CA ASN A 220 -8.13 -13.96 2.37
C ASN A 220 -6.76 -13.30 2.63
N PRO A 221 -6.75 -12.01 3.05
CA PRO A 221 -5.51 -11.25 3.18
C PRO A 221 -4.45 -11.99 3.96
N THR A 222 -3.24 -11.99 3.43
CA THR A 222 -2.06 -12.45 4.14
C THR A 222 -1.23 -11.24 4.55
N LEU A 223 -0.89 -11.14 5.83
CA LEU A 223 -0.02 -10.10 6.36
C LEU A 223 1.25 -10.75 6.91
N SER A 224 2.39 -10.16 6.62
CA SER A 224 3.64 -10.52 7.28
C SER A 224 4.34 -9.27 7.77
N LEU A 225 4.55 -9.20 9.07
CA LEU A 225 5.23 -8.11 9.77
C LEU A 225 6.21 -8.65 10.80
N GLU A 226 7.14 -7.82 11.26
CA GLU A 226 8.15 -8.21 12.23
C GLU A 226 8.06 -7.34 13.47
N VAL A 227 8.08 -7.98 14.64
CA VAL A 227 8.01 -7.34 15.95
C VAL A 227 9.28 -7.60 16.74
N GLN A 228 9.70 -6.62 17.53
CA GLN A 228 10.76 -6.76 18.51
C GLN A 228 10.13 -7.06 19.87
N GLY A 229 10.86 -7.82 20.69
CA GLY A 229 10.40 -8.21 22.03
C GLY A 229 9.75 -9.57 22.08
N GLU A 230 9.66 -10.08 23.29
CA GLU A 230 9.05 -11.37 23.63
C GLU A 230 7.62 -11.14 24.15
N GLY A 231 6.75 -12.13 23.96
CA GLY A 231 5.40 -12.12 24.50
C GLY A 231 4.31 -12.28 23.43
N GLU A 232 3.12 -12.56 23.91
CA GLU A 232 1.95 -12.70 23.06
C GLU A 232 1.52 -11.35 22.50
N THR A 233 0.97 -11.37 21.28
CA THR A 233 0.39 -10.20 20.65
C THR A 233 -1.06 -10.49 20.27
N GLU A 234 -1.94 -9.49 20.38
CA GLU A 234 -3.31 -9.55 19.88
C GLU A 234 -3.38 -8.82 18.53
N LEU A 235 -3.94 -9.47 17.53
CA LEU A 235 -4.41 -8.83 16.32
C LEU A 235 -5.89 -8.49 16.48
N TRP A 236 -6.23 -7.20 16.44
CA TRP A 236 -7.60 -6.70 16.32
C TRP A 236 -7.85 -6.27 14.87
N LEU A 237 -9.02 -6.61 14.35
CA LEU A 237 -9.44 -6.32 12.97
C LEU A 237 -10.85 -5.76 12.96
N ARG A 238 -11.15 -4.90 11.99
CA ARG A 238 -12.49 -4.40 11.71
C ARG A 238 -12.73 -4.35 10.22
N ASP A 239 -13.95 -4.67 9.79
CA ASP A 239 -14.39 -4.47 8.40
C ASP A 239 -15.26 -3.21 8.25
N ASN A 240 -15.55 -2.84 6.99
CA ASN A 240 -16.34 -1.67 6.66
C ASN A 240 -17.85 -1.81 7.00
N ASN A 241 -18.31 -2.99 7.38
CA ASN A 241 -19.66 -3.23 7.94
C ASN A 241 -19.68 -3.13 9.47
N GLY A 242 -18.52 -2.94 10.11
CA GLY A 242 -18.38 -2.78 11.54
C GLY A 242 -18.23 -4.10 12.32
N ASN A 243 -18.02 -5.22 11.65
CA ASN A 243 -17.68 -6.46 12.33
C ASN A 243 -16.24 -6.37 12.88
N GLU A 244 -16.04 -6.87 14.08
CA GLU A 244 -14.73 -6.89 14.76
C GLU A 244 -14.28 -8.32 15.01
N PHE A 245 -12.99 -8.56 14.83
CA PHE A 245 -12.37 -9.87 15.00
C PHE A 245 -11.08 -9.73 15.81
N LYS A 246 -10.72 -10.78 16.54
CA LYS A 246 -9.51 -10.81 17.37
C LYS A 246 -8.82 -12.16 17.26
N ALA A 247 -7.50 -12.14 17.32
CA ALA A 247 -6.68 -13.33 17.40
C ALA A 247 -5.46 -13.08 18.28
N VAL A 248 -5.13 -14.03 19.14
CA VAL A 248 -3.89 -14.03 19.92
C VAL A 248 -2.84 -14.84 19.13
N LEU A 249 -1.59 -14.33 19.10
CA LEU A 249 -0.51 -14.79 18.24
C LEU A 249 0.75 -15.14 19.03
#